data_17ed1012a478af81eed4bed690384650
#
_entry.id   17ed1012a478af81eed4bed690384650
#
_cell.length_a   1.000
_cell.length_b   1.000
_cell.length_c   1.000
_cell.angle_alpha   90.00
_cell.angle_beta   90.00
_cell.angle_gamma   90.00
#
_symmetry.space_group_name_H-M   'P 1'
#
loop_
_entity.id
_entity.type
_entity.pdbx_description
1 polymer ?
#
loop_
_entity_poly.entity_id
_entity_poly.type
_entity_poly.pdbx_seq_one_letter_code
_entity_poly.pdbx_strand_id
1 'polypeptide(L)'
;MQELKNLKFSNQFATLPEELFHRQTWTPFDAPKLIHYNDELAKTLSLPRDLNPEDLVPFINGNKVFKNSAPLSMAYAGHQFGSWVPQLGDGRGILLGQLQTVDGLLDLHIKGAGKTPYSRFGDGRAVLRSTIREYSVSYTHLRAHETF
;
A
#
# COMPACT_ATOMS: atom_id res chain seq x y z
N MET A 1 -17.69 -9.43 -6.44
CA MET A 1 -17.57 -8.98 -5.01
C MET A 1 -17.21 -10.11 -4.03
N GLN A 2 -17.70 -11.34 -4.24
CA GLN A 2 -17.35 -12.48 -3.36
C GLN A 2 -15.89 -12.94 -3.54
N GLU A 3 -15.33 -12.76 -4.72
CA GLU A 3 -13.97 -13.20 -5.10
C GLU A 3 -12.87 -12.35 -4.45
N LEU A 4 -13.03 -11.04 -4.32
CA LEU A 4 -12.07 -10.19 -3.62
C LEU A 4 -11.92 -10.55 -2.13
N LYS A 5 -12.97 -11.12 -1.52
CA LYS A 5 -12.90 -11.63 -0.14
C LYS A 5 -12.06 -12.90 -0.01
N ASN A 6 -11.79 -13.59 -1.13
CA ASN A 6 -11.05 -14.85 -1.17
C ASN A 6 -9.56 -14.65 -1.46
N LEU A 7 -9.11 -13.41 -1.67
CA LEU A 7 -7.69 -13.11 -1.80
C LEU A 7 -6.93 -13.59 -0.55
N LYS A 8 -5.85 -14.33 -0.78
CA LYS A 8 -5.06 -14.93 0.30
C LYS A 8 -4.04 -13.91 0.81
N PHE A 9 -4.46 -13.11 1.78
CA PHE A 9 -3.55 -12.22 2.49
C PHE A 9 -2.85 -12.95 3.63
N SER A 10 -1.59 -12.61 3.82
CA SER A 10 -0.80 -12.79 5.02
C SER A 10 -0.14 -11.48 5.39
N ASN A 11 0.42 -11.36 6.58
CA ASN A 11 1.21 -10.20 6.93
C ASN A 11 2.34 -10.63 7.88
N GLN A 12 3.49 -10.93 7.29
CA GLN A 12 4.69 -11.32 8.05
C GLN A 12 5.22 -10.17 8.91
N PHE A 13 5.07 -8.91 8.48
CA PHE A 13 5.43 -7.76 9.30
C PHE A 13 4.63 -7.67 10.59
N ALA A 14 3.38 -8.13 10.58
CA ALA A 14 2.54 -8.15 11.78
C ALA A 14 2.98 -9.19 12.84
N THR A 15 3.99 -10.01 12.53
CA THR A 15 4.60 -10.97 13.47
C THR A 15 5.91 -10.47 14.08
N LEU A 16 6.41 -9.32 13.63
CA LEU A 16 7.59 -8.66 14.19
C LEU A 16 7.27 -8.00 15.55
N PRO A 17 8.29 -7.60 16.33
CA PRO A 17 8.09 -6.78 17.52
C PRO A 17 7.27 -5.52 17.24
N GLU A 18 6.38 -5.15 18.17
CA GLU A 18 5.44 -4.04 17.98
C GLU A 18 6.12 -2.67 17.83
N GLU A 19 7.39 -2.56 18.20
CA GLU A 19 8.21 -1.36 17.99
C GLU A 19 8.51 -1.10 16.51
N LEU A 20 8.38 -2.11 15.64
CA LEU A 20 8.70 -2.03 14.22
C LEU A 20 7.52 -1.67 13.33
N PHE A 21 6.33 -1.60 13.88
CA PHE A 21 5.14 -1.20 13.12
C PHE A 21 4.05 -0.64 14.01
N HIS A 22 3.07 0.00 13.38
CA HIS A 22 1.83 0.42 14.03
C HIS A 22 0.63 -0.05 13.21
N ARG A 23 -0.32 -0.77 13.86
CA ARG A 23 -1.57 -1.18 13.20
C ARG A 23 -2.37 0.02 12.78
N GLN A 24 -2.93 -0.02 11.58
CA GLN A 24 -3.45 1.17 10.93
C GLN A 24 -4.88 1.00 10.44
N THR A 25 -5.65 2.07 10.62
CA THR A 25 -6.89 2.34 9.92
C THR A 25 -6.79 3.75 9.32
N TRP A 26 -7.58 4.04 8.32
CA TRP A 26 -7.61 5.38 7.73
C TRP A 26 -9.05 5.82 7.47
N THR A 27 -9.25 7.14 7.49
CA THR A 27 -10.56 7.72 7.22
C THR A 27 -10.84 7.69 5.73
N PRO A 28 -11.94 7.07 5.28
CA PRO A 28 -12.32 7.08 3.87
C PRO A 28 -12.44 8.50 3.30
N PHE A 29 -12.17 8.63 2.02
CA PHE A 29 -12.52 9.84 1.26
C PHE A 29 -14.00 9.80 0.89
N ASP A 30 -14.63 10.99 0.85
CA ASP A 30 -15.96 11.15 0.31
C ASP A 30 -15.94 10.99 -1.21
N ALA A 31 -16.90 10.25 -1.76
CA ALA A 31 -17.10 10.03 -3.19
C ALA A 31 -15.79 9.70 -3.96
N PRO A 32 -15.04 8.66 -3.56
CA PRO A 32 -13.80 8.29 -4.23
C PRO A 32 -14.09 7.85 -5.67
N LYS A 33 -13.15 8.15 -6.58
CA LYS A 33 -13.23 7.74 -7.98
C LYS A 33 -11.95 7.03 -8.39
N LEU A 34 -12.08 5.93 -9.11
CA LEU A 34 -10.95 5.29 -9.77
C LEU A 34 -10.49 6.15 -10.93
N ILE A 35 -9.21 6.54 -10.94
CA ILE A 35 -8.62 7.33 -12.02
C ILE A 35 -7.96 6.43 -13.05
N HIS A 36 -7.27 5.39 -12.60
CA HIS A 36 -6.54 4.46 -13.44
C HIS A 36 -6.49 3.07 -12.81
N TYR A 37 -6.51 2.06 -13.63
CA TYR A 37 -6.33 0.67 -13.26
C TYR A 37 -5.27 0.04 -14.16
N ASN A 38 -4.35 -0.71 -13.59
CA ASN A 38 -3.28 -1.39 -14.33
C ASN A 38 -3.63 -2.87 -14.47
N ASP A 39 -4.10 -3.26 -15.65
CA ASP A 39 -4.53 -4.63 -15.95
C ASP A 39 -3.36 -5.63 -15.86
N GLU A 40 -2.14 -5.23 -16.24
CA GLU A 40 -0.98 -6.12 -16.16
C GLU A 40 -0.58 -6.39 -14.71
N LEU A 41 -0.57 -5.34 -13.87
CA LEU A 41 -0.35 -5.51 -12.44
C LEU A 41 -1.44 -6.36 -11.79
N ALA A 42 -2.70 -6.18 -12.20
CA ALA A 42 -3.81 -6.99 -11.71
C ALA A 42 -3.62 -8.50 -12.01
N LYS A 43 -3.11 -8.85 -13.20
CA LYS A 43 -2.74 -10.22 -13.56
C LYS A 43 -1.61 -10.75 -12.67
N THR A 44 -0.56 -9.95 -12.46
CA THR A 44 0.56 -10.30 -11.56
C THR A 44 0.07 -10.55 -10.14
N LEU A 45 -0.85 -9.72 -9.66
CA LEU A 45 -1.49 -9.88 -8.34
C LEU A 45 -2.50 -11.04 -8.29
N SER A 46 -2.71 -11.75 -9.39
CA SER A 46 -3.69 -12.84 -9.49
C SER A 46 -5.12 -12.40 -9.13
N LEU A 47 -5.47 -11.16 -9.45
CA LEU A 47 -6.84 -10.69 -9.26
C LEU A 47 -7.79 -11.40 -10.24
N PRO A 48 -9.08 -11.55 -9.89
CA PRO A 48 -10.08 -12.16 -10.77
C PRO A 48 -10.11 -11.46 -12.15
N ARG A 49 -10.18 -12.26 -13.23
CA ARG A 49 -10.12 -11.73 -14.61
C ARG A 49 -11.36 -10.91 -15.00
N ASP A 50 -12.48 -11.20 -14.38
CA ASP A 50 -13.78 -10.54 -14.58
C ASP A 50 -14.05 -9.47 -13.50
N LEU A 51 -13.03 -9.12 -12.71
CA LEU A 51 -13.14 -8.09 -11.69
C LEU A 51 -13.48 -6.75 -12.32
N ASN A 52 -14.59 -6.15 -11.89
CA ASN A 52 -14.81 -4.72 -12.14
C ASN A 52 -13.84 -3.91 -11.26
N PRO A 53 -12.92 -3.10 -11.86
CA PRO A 53 -11.95 -2.33 -11.10
C PRO A 53 -12.57 -1.42 -10.01
N GLU A 54 -13.77 -0.92 -10.22
CA GLU A 54 -14.50 -0.10 -9.24
C GLU A 54 -14.82 -0.88 -7.93
N ASP A 55 -14.88 -2.21 -7.99
CA ASP A 55 -15.11 -3.04 -6.80
C ASP A 55 -13.92 -3.03 -5.82
N LEU A 56 -12.72 -2.60 -6.25
CA LEU A 56 -11.55 -2.41 -5.40
C LEU A 56 -11.64 -1.11 -4.58
N VAL A 57 -12.34 -0.11 -5.09
CA VAL A 57 -12.39 1.23 -4.48
C VAL A 57 -12.79 1.19 -3.00
N PRO A 58 -13.85 0.46 -2.58
CA PRO A 58 -14.22 0.39 -1.17
C PRO A 58 -13.12 -0.19 -0.26
N PHE A 59 -12.29 -1.09 -0.78
CA PHE A 59 -11.20 -1.70 0.00
C PHE A 59 -10.01 -0.74 0.11
N ILE A 60 -9.62 -0.11 -1.00
CA ILE A 60 -8.52 0.85 -1.02
C ILE A 60 -8.89 2.12 -0.23
N ASN A 61 -10.15 2.51 -0.28
CA ASN A 61 -10.66 3.68 0.44
C ASN A 61 -10.87 3.44 1.94
N GLY A 62 -10.79 2.19 2.43
CA GLY A 62 -10.99 1.87 3.85
C GLY A 62 -12.42 1.65 4.29
N ASN A 63 -13.39 1.63 3.36
CA ASN A 63 -14.79 1.28 3.66
C ASN A 63 -14.97 -0.23 3.91
N LYS A 64 -14.07 -1.04 3.35
CA LYS A 64 -14.03 -2.49 3.52
C LYS A 64 -12.59 -2.95 3.78
N VAL A 65 -12.47 -4.10 4.42
CA VAL A 65 -11.17 -4.72 4.71
C VAL A 65 -11.10 -6.06 3.99
N PHE A 66 -9.97 -6.37 3.37
CA PHE A 66 -9.73 -7.70 2.81
C PHE A 66 -9.64 -8.73 3.94
N LYS A 67 -10.20 -9.90 3.73
CA LYS A 67 -10.10 -10.98 4.70
C LYS A 67 -8.63 -11.33 4.97
N ASN A 68 -8.26 -11.43 6.23
CA ASN A 68 -6.89 -11.72 6.69
C ASN A 68 -5.84 -10.64 6.33
N SER A 69 -6.23 -9.47 5.84
CA SER A 69 -5.32 -8.34 5.83
C SER A 69 -5.14 -7.79 7.25
N ALA A 70 -3.94 -7.27 7.52
CA ALA A 70 -3.61 -6.63 8.79
C ALA A 70 -2.90 -5.30 8.50
N PRO A 71 -3.65 -4.26 8.14
CA PRO A 71 -3.05 -2.99 7.72
C PRO A 71 -2.15 -2.40 8.80
N LEU A 72 -0.95 -1.97 8.40
CA LEU A 72 0.04 -1.40 9.30
C LEU A 72 0.93 -0.37 8.58
N SER A 73 1.53 0.52 9.37
CA SER A 73 2.61 1.42 8.94
C SER A 73 3.89 0.97 9.59
N MET A 74 4.97 0.85 8.81
CA MET A 74 6.26 0.34 9.29
C MET A 74 7.09 1.46 9.91
N ALA A 75 7.85 1.11 10.97
CA ALA A 75 8.93 1.88 11.52
C ALA A 75 10.26 1.33 11.04
N TYR A 76 11.19 2.19 10.70
CA TYR A 76 12.53 1.83 10.22
C TYR A 76 13.53 2.93 10.53
N ALA A 77 14.81 2.62 10.36
CA ALA A 77 15.89 3.59 10.43
C ALA A 77 16.54 3.75 9.05
N GLY A 78 17.18 4.87 8.80
CA GLY A 78 17.85 5.09 7.53
C GLY A 78 18.52 6.46 7.40
N HIS A 79 19.14 6.69 6.25
CA HIS A 79 19.74 7.98 5.93
C HIS A 79 18.70 8.94 5.35
N GLN A 80 18.67 10.16 5.86
CA GLN A 80 17.86 11.24 5.34
C GLN A 80 18.69 12.54 5.34
N PHE A 81 18.75 13.22 4.19
CA PHE A 81 19.54 14.46 4.03
C PHE A 81 21.02 14.32 4.45
N GLY A 82 21.64 13.18 4.14
CA GLY A 82 23.05 12.94 4.45
C GLY A 82 23.36 12.52 5.89
N SER A 83 22.34 12.41 6.74
CA SER A 83 22.48 12.02 8.15
C SER A 83 21.73 10.74 8.45
N TRP A 84 22.27 9.95 9.37
CA TRP A 84 21.57 8.80 9.91
C TRP A 84 20.41 9.23 10.81
N VAL A 85 19.23 8.71 10.57
CA VAL A 85 18.03 8.93 11.38
C VAL A 85 17.62 7.60 12.00
N PRO A 86 17.68 7.46 13.34
CA PRO A 86 17.42 6.19 14.01
C PRO A 86 15.95 5.79 13.95
N GLN A 87 15.04 6.73 13.73
CA GLN A 87 13.61 6.46 13.62
C GLN A 87 12.99 7.24 12.47
N LEU A 88 12.60 6.52 11.46
CA LEU A 88 11.72 6.92 10.36
C LEU A 88 10.48 6.02 10.38
N GLY A 89 9.60 6.20 9.43
CA GLY A 89 8.44 5.33 9.25
C GLY A 89 7.60 5.75 8.05
N ASP A 90 6.59 4.95 7.77
CA ASP A 90 5.64 5.17 6.67
C ASP A 90 4.71 6.35 6.96
N GLY A 91 5.17 7.58 6.72
CA GLY A 91 4.43 8.81 7.04
C GLY A 91 3.14 9.00 6.24
N ARG A 92 2.94 8.24 5.18
CA ARG A 92 1.71 8.17 4.37
C ARG A 92 1.52 6.84 3.67
N GLY A 93 2.30 5.82 4.07
CA GLY A 93 2.23 4.47 3.54
C GLY A 93 1.48 3.56 4.49
N ILE A 94 0.70 2.65 3.96
CA ILE A 94 -0.01 1.62 4.72
C ILE A 94 0.18 0.30 3.97
N LEU A 95 0.86 -0.65 4.59
CA LEU A 95 0.93 -2.02 4.12
C LEU A 95 -0.38 -2.72 4.47
N LEU A 96 -1.18 -3.11 3.48
CA LEU A 96 -2.39 -3.89 3.70
C LEU A 96 -2.08 -5.33 4.12
N GLY A 97 -0.97 -5.83 3.64
CA GLY A 97 -0.46 -7.17 3.85
C GLY A 97 0.23 -7.69 2.59
N GLN A 98 0.57 -8.95 2.64
CA GLN A 98 1.22 -9.67 1.55
C GLN A 98 0.19 -10.54 0.84
N LEU A 99 0.11 -10.37 -0.46
CA LEU A 99 -0.78 -11.17 -1.31
C LEU A 99 -0.01 -12.35 -1.90
N GLN A 100 -0.53 -13.56 -1.71
CA GLN A 100 0.04 -14.76 -2.33
C GLN A 100 -0.30 -14.77 -3.81
N THR A 101 0.72 -14.74 -4.66
CA THR A 101 0.61 -14.81 -6.11
C THR A 101 1.34 -16.05 -6.66
N VAL A 102 1.30 -16.24 -7.96
CA VAL A 102 2.07 -17.31 -8.64
C VAL A 102 3.58 -17.08 -8.56
N ASP A 103 4.01 -15.82 -8.45
CA ASP A 103 5.41 -15.41 -8.38
C ASP A 103 5.91 -15.29 -6.93
N GLY A 104 5.07 -15.65 -5.94
CA GLY A 104 5.39 -15.58 -4.51
C GLY A 104 4.55 -14.56 -3.75
N LEU A 105 5.07 -14.09 -2.62
CA LEU A 105 4.43 -13.09 -1.79
C LEU A 105 4.79 -11.69 -2.29
N LEU A 106 3.77 -10.88 -2.58
CA LEU A 106 3.91 -9.48 -2.97
C LEU A 106 3.28 -8.56 -1.93
N ASP A 107 4.01 -7.55 -1.51
CA ASP A 107 3.51 -6.52 -0.59
C ASP A 107 2.51 -5.62 -1.29
N LEU A 108 1.31 -5.47 -0.70
CA LEU A 108 0.29 -4.55 -1.20
C LEU A 108 0.26 -3.32 -0.31
N HIS A 109 0.79 -2.21 -0.83
CA HIS A 109 0.84 -0.92 -0.17
C HIS A 109 -0.19 0.05 -0.73
N ILE A 110 -0.82 0.81 0.18
CA ILE A 110 -1.55 2.04 -0.16
C ILE A 110 -0.67 3.23 0.20
N LYS A 111 -0.61 4.23 -0.67
CA LYS A 111 0.17 5.44 -0.42
C LYS A 111 -0.68 6.70 -0.53
N GLY A 112 -0.69 7.49 0.54
CA GLY A 112 -1.43 8.75 0.57
C GLY A 112 -2.90 8.65 0.98
N ALA A 113 -3.29 7.56 1.65
CA ALA A 113 -4.66 7.33 2.10
C ALA A 113 -5.03 8.09 3.38
N GLY A 114 -4.05 8.45 4.20
CA GLY A 114 -4.31 9.15 5.45
C GLY A 114 -3.12 9.20 6.39
N LYS A 115 -3.38 9.77 7.56
CA LYS A 115 -2.37 10.00 8.60
C LYS A 115 -1.93 8.68 9.24
N THR A 116 -0.63 8.59 9.50
CA THR A 116 0.00 7.52 10.30
C THR A 116 0.74 8.16 11.49
N PRO A 117 1.22 7.38 12.46
CA PRO A 117 2.05 7.92 13.54
C PRO A 117 3.34 8.60 13.05
N TYR A 118 3.77 8.29 11.83
CA TYR A 118 5.00 8.82 11.23
C TYR A 118 4.78 10.00 10.28
N SER A 119 3.55 10.52 10.18
CA SER A 119 3.19 11.63 9.26
C SER A 119 3.78 12.98 9.66
N ARG A 120 4.40 13.07 10.84
CA ARG A 120 4.92 14.34 11.40
C ARG A 120 3.80 15.41 11.47
N PHE A 121 3.92 16.48 10.68
CA PHE A 121 2.94 17.57 10.60
C PHE A 121 1.94 17.43 9.46
N GLY A 122 2.11 16.40 8.61
CA GLY A 122 1.23 16.14 7.46
C GLY A 122 -0.05 15.40 7.85
N ASP A 123 -1.04 15.46 6.96
CA ASP A 123 -2.29 14.70 7.07
C ASP A 123 -2.18 13.27 6.49
N GLY A 124 -1.01 12.92 5.91
CA GLY A 124 -0.76 11.64 5.27
C GLY A 124 -1.49 11.43 3.94
N ARG A 125 -2.18 12.45 3.43
CA ARG A 125 -2.91 12.38 2.17
C ARG A 125 -2.05 12.83 0.99
N ALA A 126 -2.15 12.13 -0.14
CA ALA A 126 -1.43 12.50 -1.35
C ALA A 126 -2.32 13.37 -2.24
N VAL A 127 -1.76 14.46 -2.74
CA VAL A 127 -2.40 15.25 -3.81
C VAL A 127 -2.20 14.54 -5.15
N LEU A 128 -3.17 14.67 -6.07
CA LEU A 128 -3.16 13.98 -7.35
C LEU A 128 -1.86 14.17 -8.14
N ARG A 129 -1.31 15.37 -8.19
CA ARG A 129 -0.03 15.68 -8.83
C ARG A 129 1.11 14.81 -8.29
N SER A 130 1.19 14.63 -6.99
CA SER A 130 2.21 13.80 -6.34
C SER A 130 2.00 12.33 -6.67
N THR A 131 0.76 11.88 -6.65
CA THR A 131 0.38 10.49 -6.97
C THR A 131 0.75 10.13 -8.41
N ILE A 132 0.42 10.98 -9.38
CA ILE A 132 0.78 10.77 -10.80
C ILE A 132 2.30 10.66 -10.96
N ARG A 133 3.05 11.55 -10.31
CA ARG A 133 4.52 11.51 -10.38
C ARG A 133 5.08 10.22 -9.77
N GLU A 134 4.63 9.83 -8.58
CA GLU A 134 5.09 8.59 -7.96
C GLU A 134 4.72 7.36 -8.78
N TYR A 135 3.51 7.30 -9.31
CA TYR A 135 3.09 6.21 -10.18
C TYR A 135 4.01 6.05 -11.40
N SER A 136 4.29 7.16 -12.10
CA SER A 136 5.16 7.16 -13.28
C SER A 136 6.60 6.79 -12.93
N VAL A 137 7.13 7.35 -11.83
CA VAL A 137 8.53 7.13 -11.40
C VAL A 137 8.73 5.73 -10.84
N SER A 138 7.80 5.20 -10.06
CA SER A 138 7.91 3.84 -9.52
C SER A 138 7.95 2.80 -10.64
N TYR A 139 7.17 2.99 -11.69
CA TYR A 139 7.19 2.10 -12.86
C TYR A 139 8.53 2.12 -13.60
N THR A 140 9.16 3.28 -13.70
CA THR A 140 10.49 3.43 -14.33
C THR A 140 11.63 2.95 -13.41
N HIS A 141 11.51 3.13 -12.08
CA HIS A 141 12.50 2.69 -11.10
C HIS A 141 12.62 1.16 -11.00
N LEU A 142 11.52 0.43 -11.10
CA LEU A 142 11.55 -1.03 -11.14
C LEU A 142 12.47 -1.54 -12.26
N ARG A 143 12.45 -0.88 -13.42
CA ARG A 143 13.36 -1.23 -14.53
C ARG A 143 14.82 -0.84 -14.28
N ALA A 144 15.08 0.20 -13.48
CA ALA A 144 16.44 0.63 -13.16
C ALA A 144 17.12 -0.28 -12.12
N HIS A 145 16.37 -0.91 -11.23
CA HIS A 145 16.91 -1.86 -10.24
C HIS A 145 17.22 -3.24 -10.80
N GLU A 146 16.68 -3.59 -11.96
CA GLU A 146 17.00 -4.84 -12.65
C GLU A 146 18.35 -4.79 -13.39
N THR A 147 19.05 -3.66 -13.36
CA THR A 147 20.31 -3.44 -14.11
C THR A 147 21.56 -3.38 -13.22
N PHE A 148 21.47 -3.75 -11.94
CA PHE A 148 22.61 -3.82 -11.03
C PHE A 148 22.80 -5.19 -10.43
#